data_e6c2b399525a60c772580c9ff6dd1704
#
_entry.id   e6c2b399525a60c772580c9ff6dd1704
#
_cell.length_a   1.000
_cell.length_b   1.000
_cell.length_c   1.000
_cell.angle_alpha   90.00
_cell.angle_beta   90.00
_cell.angle_gamma   90.00
#
_symmetry.space_group_name_H-M   'P 1'
#
loop_
_entity.id
_entity.type
_entity.pdbx_description
1 polymer ?
#
loop_
_entity_poly.entity_id
_entity_poly.type
_entity_poly.pdbx_seq_one_letter_code
_entity_poly.pdbx_strand_id
1 'polypeptide(L)'
;MLALPTVAMAADGKSAIVRHANTPPGLILQGVTVPAGAKMLYLSGQLAAPIDPASKTPPAQLTIADFGDTKTQTISVFTKIKTILAAQGYAMSDIIKLTVFVAGDPKLGGKMDFAGMNDAFKMYFGTAENPNTVARSTVQVAALAGPAFLVEIEATAAK
;
A
#
# COMPACT_ATOMS: atom_id res chain seq x y z
N MET A 1 6.43 26.80 22.93
CA MET A 1 5.01 27.04 22.67
C MET A 1 4.57 26.00 21.66
N LEU A 2 3.94 24.89 22.09
CA LEU A 2 3.46 23.85 21.18
C LEU A 2 2.13 24.32 20.59
N ALA A 3 2.06 24.49 19.29
CA ALA A 3 0.81 24.70 18.59
C ALA A 3 0.02 23.39 18.58
N LEU A 4 -1.15 23.36 19.20
CA LEU A 4 -2.10 22.27 19.11
C LEU A 4 -2.67 22.21 17.67
N PRO A 5 -2.81 21.02 17.07
CA PRO A 5 -3.41 20.91 15.75
C PRO A 5 -4.88 21.36 15.82
N THR A 6 -5.26 22.30 14.98
CA THR A 6 -6.64 22.73 14.81
C THR A 6 -7.42 21.59 14.14
N VAL A 7 -8.36 20.99 14.87
CA VAL A 7 -9.28 20.00 14.28
C VAL A 7 -10.27 20.77 13.40
N ALA A 8 -10.14 20.61 12.08
CA ALA A 8 -11.13 21.11 11.14
C ALA A 8 -12.41 20.27 11.29
N MET A 9 -13.49 20.90 11.79
CA MET A 9 -14.82 20.33 11.81
C MET A 9 -15.43 20.45 10.40
N ALA A 10 -15.91 19.33 9.85
CA ALA A 10 -16.72 19.36 8.63
C ALA A 10 -18.10 20.00 8.92
N ALA A 11 -18.69 20.64 7.92
CA ALA A 11 -19.91 21.46 8.06
C ALA A 11 -21.18 20.70 8.54
N ASP A 12 -21.11 19.36 8.62
CA ASP A 12 -22.20 18.46 9.02
C ASP A 12 -21.97 17.77 10.37
N GLY A 13 -21.06 18.29 11.20
CA GLY A 13 -20.82 17.78 12.56
C GLY A 13 -20.11 16.42 12.61
N LYS A 14 -19.72 15.85 11.48
CA LYS A 14 -18.89 14.64 11.41
C LYS A 14 -17.42 15.03 11.46
N SER A 15 -16.69 14.47 12.41
CA SER A 15 -15.23 14.63 12.45
C SER A 15 -14.61 14.05 11.19
N ALA A 16 -13.67 14.77 10.59
CA ALA A 16 -12.93 14.28 9.41
C ALA A 16 -11.85 13.28 9.81
N ILE A 17 -11.42 12.44 8.84
CA ILE A 17 -10.21 11.64 8.99
C ILE A 17 -9.00 12.56 9.09
N VAL A 18 -8.25 12.48 10.20
CA VAL A 18 -7.06 13.31 10.44
C VAL A 18 -5.80 12.52 10.15
N ARG A 19 -4.98 13.01 9.23
CA ARG A 19 -3.70 12.41 8.84
C ARG A 19 -2.56 13.13 9.55
N HIS A 20 -1.86 12.44 10.45
CA HIS A 20 -0.77 13.00 11.25
C HIS A 20 0.56 12.83 10.51
N ALA A 21 1.05 13.92 9.91
CA ALA A 21 2.33 13.94 9.21
C ALA A 21 3.51 13.99 10.19
N ASN A 22 4.67 13.53 9.74
CA ASN A 22 5.94 13.77 10.43
C ASN A 22 6.36 15.25 10.30
N THR A 23 7.26 15.69 11.17
CA THR A 23 7.89 17.01 11.06
C THR A 23 9.41 16.82 11.02
N PRO A 24 10.09 17.11 9.88
CA PRO A 24 9.51 17.49 8.57
C PRO A 24 8.66 16.37 7.96
N PRO A 25 7.78 16.70 6.99
CA PRO A 25 6.96 15.70 6.30
C PRO A 25 7.80 14.61 5.65
N GLY A 26 7.43 13.36 5.87
CA GLY A 26 8.09 12.17 5.32
C GLY A 26 7.21 11.45 4.28
N LEU A 27 7.73 10.33 3.78
CA LEU A 27 7.05 9.49 2.80
C LEU A 27 5.76 8.86 3.35
N ILE A 28 5.71 8.64 4.66
CA ILE A 28 4.57 8.02 5.36
C ILE A 28 4.14 8.90 6.54
N LEU A 29 2.91 8.68 7.03
CA LEU A 29 2.37 9.35 8.21
C LEU A 29 2.87 8.69 9.51
N GLN A 30 2.84 9.44 10.60
CA GLN A 30 2.97 8.90 11.96
C GLN A 30 1.74 8.05 12.32
N GLY A 31 0.55 8.50 11.90
CA GLY A 31 -0.70 7.83 12.20
C GLY A 31 -1.88 8.50 11.52
N VAL A 32 -3.06 7.90 11.72
CA VAL A 32 -4.33 8.44 11.22
C VAL A 32 -5.36 8.30 12.33
N THR A 33 -6.07 9.39 12.64
CA THR A 33 -7.27 9.35 13.49
C THR A 33 -8.48 9.17 12.61
N VAL A 34 -9.26 8.15 12.92
CA VAL A 34 -10.51 7.82 12.21
C VAL A 34 -11.68 8.16 13.14
N PRO A 35 -12.62 9.00 12.72
CA PRO A 35 -13.77 9.38 13.55
C PRO A 35 -14.74 8.21 13.74
N ALA A 36 -15.53 8.28 14.82
CA ALA A 36 -16.63 7.35 15.01
C ALA A 36 -17.63 7.45 13.84
N GLY A 37 -18.08 6.30 13.34
CA GLY A 37 -19.03 6.22 12.23
C GLY A 37 -18.42 6.31 10.82
N ALA A 38 -17.10 6.44 10.67
CA ALA A 38 -16.45 6.28 9.38
C ALA A 38 -16.70 4.88 8.83
N LYS A 39 -16.96 4.80 7.53
CA LYS A 39 -17.08 3.52 6.84
C LYS A 39 -15.68 2.97 6.59
N MET A 40 -15.40 1.78 7.11
CA MET A 40 -14.12 1.11 7.01
C MET A 40 -14.16 0.00 5.96
N LEU A 41 -13.07 -0.17 5.23
CA LEU A 41 -12.83 -1.31 4.34
C LEU A 41 -11.44 -1.88 4.63
N TYR A 42 -11.40 -3.17 4.95
CA TYR A 42 -10.18 -3.93 5.19
C TYR A 42 -9.93 -4.85 4.00
N LEU A 43 -8.81 -4.71 3.34
CA LEU A 43 -8.39 -5.59 2.26
C LEU A 43 -7.39 -6.61 2.81
N SER A 44 -7.63 -7.88 2.48
CA SER A 44 -6.63 -8.94 2.68
C SER A 44 -5.38 -8.66 1.87
N GLY A 45 -4.29 -9.35 2.20
CA GLY A 45 -3.03 -9.30 1.45
C GLY A 45 -3.23 -9.55 -0.04
N GLN A 46 -2.69 -8.66 -0.85
CA GLN A 46 -2.72 -8.76 -2.30
C GLN A 46 -1.32 -9.06 -2.82
N LEU A 47 -1.25 -10.04 -3.70
CA LEU A 47 -0.06 -10.47 -4.43
C LEU A 47 -0.12 -9.99 -5.87
N ALA A 48 1.04 -9.86 -6.52
CA ALA A 48 1.14 -9.46 -7.92
C ALA A 48 0.42 -10.44 -8.85
N ALA A 49 -0.06 -9.94 -9.97
CA ALA A 49 -0.48 -10.76 -11.11
C ALA A 49 0.71 -11.00 -12.04
N PRO A 50 0.74 -12.11 -12.79
CA PRO A 50 1.75 -12.33 -13.83
C PRO A 50 1.80 -11.17 -14.82
N ILE A 51 2.98 -10.87 -15.34
CA ILE A 51 3.20 -9.82 -16.36
C ILE A 51 2.46 -10.19 -17.65
N ASP A 52 2.51 -11.45 -18.03
CA ASP A 52 1.70 -11.98 -19.13
C ASP A 52 0.46 -12.70 -18.59
N PRO A 53 -0.73 -12.05 -18.65
CA PRO A 53 -1.96 -12.67 -18.19
C PRO A 53 -2.44 -13.83 -19.08
N ALA A 54 -1.89 -13.95 -20.29
CA ALA A 54 -2.20 -15.03 -21.23
C ALA A 54 -1.28 -16.24 -21.07
N SER A 55 -0.27 -16.15 -20.20
CA SER A 55 0.65 -17.26 -19.93
C SER A 55 -0.11 -18.51 -19.53
N LYS A 56 0.26 -19.63 -20.13
CA LYS A 56 -0.28 -20.96 -19.82
C LYS A 56 0.63 -21.73 -18.87
N THR A 57 1.67 -21.10 -18.36
CA THR A 57 2.56 -21.72 -17.37
C THR A 57 1.76 -22.07 -16.11
N PRO A 58 1.80 -23.35 -15.69
CA PRO A 58 1.14 -23.74 -14.45
C PRO A 58 1.58 -22.89 -13.26
N PRO A 59 0.68 -22.52 -12.33
CA PRO A 59 1.03 -21.65 -11.20
C PRO A 59 2.23 -22.13 -10.37
N ALA A 60 2.40 -23.43 -10.22
CA ALA A 60 3.52 -24.04 -9.49
C ALA A 60 4.89 -23.93 -10.21
N GLN A 61 4.90 -23.55 -11.47
CA GLN A 61 6.11 -23.37 -12.28
C GLN A 61 6.45 -21.89 -12.50
N LEU A 62 5.59 -20.97 -12.07
CA LEU A 62 5.85 -19.55 -12.16
C LEU A 62 7.03 -19.15 -11.26
N THR A 63 7.85 -18.27 -11.76
CA THR A 63 9.06 -17.76 -11.12
C THR A 63 8.98 -16.26 -10.90
N ILE A 64 9.93 -15.67 -10.21
CA ILE A 64 10.04 -14.21 -10.05
C ILE A 64 10.05 -13.50 -11.41
N ALA A 65 10.64 -14.09 -12.44
CA ALA A 65 10.69 -13.49 -13.79
C ALA A 65 9.28 -13.29 -14.40
N ASP A 66 8.34 -14.13 -14.06
CA ASP A 66 6.95 -14.04 -14.55
C ASP A 66 6.16 -12.92 -13.88
N PHE A 67 6.62 -12.43 -12.73
CA PHE A 67 5.99 -11.33 -11.96
C PHE A 67 6.82 -10.05 -11.96
N GLY A 68 8.10 -10.13 -12.30
CA GLY A 68 9.07 -9.04 -12.26
C GLY A 68 9.73 -8.85 -10.89
N ASP A 69 10.51 -7.78 -10.78
CA ASP A 69 11.19 -7.38 -9.55
C ASP A 69 10.21 -6.82 -8.51
N THR A 70 10.70 -6.47 -7.33
CA THR A 70 9.89 -5.93 -6.24
C THR A 70 9.12 -4.68 -6.66
N LYS A 71 9.73 -3.78 -7.44
CA LYS A 71 9.05 -2.57 -7.94
C LYS A 71 7.89 -2.93 -8.86
N THR A 72 8.11 -3.79 -9.84
CA THR A 72 7.10 -4.27 -10.79
C THR A 72 5.95 -4.97 -10.07
N GLN A 73 6.27 -5.86 -9.13
CA GLN A 73 5.27 -6.54 -8.33
C GLN A 73 4.46 -5.57 -7.46
N THR A 74 5.11 -4.57 -6.85
CA THR A 74 4.42 -3.55 -6.05
C THR A 74 3.45 -2.72 -6.89
N ILE A 75 3.82 -2.34 -8.12
CA ILE A 75 2.92 -1.66 -9.07
C ILE A 75 1.72 -2.54 -9.41
N SER A 76 1.95 -3.82 -9.70
CA SER A 76 0.88 -4.79 -9.98
C SER A 76 -0.10 -4.91 -8.80
N VAL A 77 0.42 -5.00 -7.57
CA VAL A 77 -0.38 -5.06 -6.34
C VAL A 77 -1.22 -3.80 -6.15
N PHE A 78 -0.63 -2.60 -6.28
CA PHE A 78 -1.38 -1.35 -6.16
C PHE A 78 -2.44 -1.18 -7.25
N THR A 79 -2.18 -1.65 -8.46
CA THR A 79 -3.18 -1.66 -9.55
C THR A 79 -4.37 -2.55 -9.17
N LYS A 80 -4.12 -3.73 -8.61
CA LYS A 80 -5.15 -4.64 -8.12
C LYS A 80 -5.94 -4.01 -6.96
N ILE A 81 -5.25 -3.44 -5.97
CA ILE A 81 -5.87 -2.74 -4.83
C ILE A 81 -6.78 -1.61 -5.33
N LYS A 82 -6.31 -0.79 -6.29
CA LYS A 82 -7.10 0.29 -6.90
C LYS A 82 -8.41 -0.25 -7.51
N THR A 83 -8.34 -1.37 -8.22
CA THR A 83 -9.51 -2.02 -8.82
C THR A 83 -10.49 -2.52 -7.75
N ILE A 84 -9.99 -3.17 -6.70
CA ILE A 84 -10.81 -3.68 -5.58
C ILE A 84 -11.49 -2.51 -4.86
N LEU A 85 -10.75 -1.44 -4.56
CA LEU A 85 -11.29 -0.24 -3.91
C LEU A 85 -12.41 0.37 -4.74
N ALA A 86 -12.19 0.55 -6.05
CA ALA A 86 -13.19 1.14 -6.96
C ALA A 86 -14.49 0.31 -7.00
N ALA A 87 -14.39 -1.02 -7.01
CA ALA A 87 -15.54 -1.92 -6.97
C ALA A 87 -16.37 -1.79 -5.67
N GLN A 88 -15.74 -1.33 -4.57
CA GLN A 88 -16.39 -1.09 -3.28
C GLN A 88 -16.73 0.39 -3.06
N GLY A 89 -16.55 1.24 -4.08
CA GLY A 89 -16.82 2.68 -4.02
C GLY A 89 -15.77 3.47 -3.24
N TYR A 90 -14.55 2.96 -3.07
CA TYR A 90 -13.41 3.66 -2.47
C TYR A 90 -12.38 4.05 -3.55
N ALA A 91 -11.53 5.00 -3.20
CA ALA A 91 -10.39 5.45 -4.01
C ALA A 91 -9.06 5.15 -3.30
N MET A 92 -7.95 5.26 -4.01
CA MET A 92 -6.60 5.16 -3.41
C MET A 92 -6.37 6.23 -2.33
N SER A 93 -6.98 7.40 -2.46
CA SER A 93 -6.93 8.49 -1.47
C SER A 93 -7.64 8.17 -0.15
N ASP A 94 -8.55 7.17 -0.14
CA ASP A 94 -9.23 6.73 1.07
C ASP A 94 -8.39 5.75 1.89
N ILE A 95 -7.29 5.23 1.35
CA ILE A 95 -6.37 4.38 2.12
C ILE A 95 -5.78 5.18 3.28
N ILE A 96 -5.84 4.62 4.47
CA ILE A 96 -5.31 5.19 5.70
C ILE A 96 -4.13 4.42 6.26
N LYS A 97 -4.05 3.10 6.00
CA LYS A 97 -3.01 2.22 6.50
C LYS A 97 -2.64 1.17 5.45
N LEU A 98 -1.34 0.90 5.34
CA LEU A 98 -0.79 -0.24 4.62
C LEU A 98 0.08 -1.08 5.56
N THR A 99 0.00 -2.41 5.41
CA THR A 99 1.02 -3.35 5.88
C THR A 99 1.66 -3.97 4.66
N VAL A 100 2.98 -3.83 4.53
CA VAL A 100 3.75 -4.30 3.37
C VAL A 100 4.72 -5.38 3.83
N PHE A 101 4.53 -6.57 3.34
CA PHE A 101 5.40 -7.72 3.54
C PHE A 101 6.28 -7.87 2.31
N VAL A 102 7.60 -7.90 2.49
CA VAL A 102 8.57 -8.02 1.39
C VAL A 102 9.45 -9.25 1.64
N ALA A 103 9.43 -10.18 0.71
CA ALA A 103 10.35 -11.32 0.76
C ALA A 103 11.76 -10.88 0.32
N GLY A 104 12.77 -11.64 0.72
CA GLY A 104 14.13 -11.40 0.28
C GLY A 104 14.30 -11.68 -1.22
N ASP A 105 14.87 -10.74 -1.97
CA ASP A 105 15.19 -10.92 -3.38
C ASP A 105 16.52 -11.70 -3.50
N PRO A 106 16.56 -12.85 -4.19
CA PRO A 106 17.79 -13.59 -4.45
C PRO A 106 18.88 -12.74 -5.13
N LYS A 107 18.48 -11.78 -5.99
CA LYS A 107 19.42 -10.86 -6.66
C LYS A 107 20.06 -9.86 -5.70
N LEU A 108 19.49 -9.66 -4.52
CA LEU A 108 19.99 -8.80 -3.47
C LEU A 108 20.55 -9.59 -2.27
N GLY A 109 20.93 -10.84 -2.52
CA GLY A 109 21.48 -11.72 -1.47
C GLY A 109 20.47 -12.06 -0.38
N GLY A 110 19.19 -12.17 -0.73
CA GLY A 110 18.12 -12.49 0.22
C GLY A 110 17.65 -11.32 1.09
N LYS A 111 18.03 -10.09 0.75
CA LYS A 111 17.52 -8.87 1.40
C LYS A 111 16.30 -8.35 0.64
N MET A 112 15.38 -7.71 1.37
CA MET A 112 14.25 -7.04 0.73
C MET A 112 14.71 -5.85 -0.11
N ASP A 113 14.09 -5.65 -1.26
CA ASP A 113 14.27 -4.44 -2.07
C ASP A 113 13.33 -3.32 -1.56
N PHE A 114 13.75 -2.68 -0.46
CA PHE A 114 13.01 -1.57 0.13
C PHE A 114 12.95 -0.34 -0.79
N ALA A 115 14.00 -0.13 -1.61
CA ALA A 115 14.07 0.99 -2.54
C ALA A 115 13.06 0.82 -3.68
N GLY A 116 13.04 -0.34 -4.33
CA GLY A 116 12.10 -0.64 -5.42
C GLY A 116 10.64 -0.56 -4.96
N MET A 117 10.34 -1.08 -3.77
CA MET A 117 9.00 -0.96 -3.18
C MET A 117 8.63 0.52 -2.94
N ASN A 118 9.52 1.35 -2.40
CA ASN A 118 9.26 2.78 -2.18
C ASN A 118 9.12 3.57 -3.49
N ASP A 119 9.86 3.21 -4.53
CA ASP A 119 9.72 3.87 -5.84
C ASP A 119 8.35 3.61 -6.45
N ALA A 120 7.84 2.38 -6.33
CA ALA A 120 6.45 2.09 -6.72
C ALA A 120 5.43 2.83 -5.84
N PHE A 121 5.64 2.88 -4.51
CA PHE A 121 4.75 3.58 -3.58
C PHE A 121 4.57 5.06 -3.96
N LYS A 122 5.65 5.78 -4.30
CA LYS A 122 5.64 7.18 -4.71
C LYS A 122 4.81 7.45 -5.98
N MET A 123 4.51 6.42 -6.78
CA MET A 123 3.67 6.55 -7.97
C MET A 123 2.17 6.63 -7.63
N TYR A 124 1.79 6.23 -6.42
CA TYR A 124 0.39 6.15 -5.99
C TYR A 124 0.04 7.09 -4.83
N PHE A 125 1.03 7.54 -4.05
CA PHE A 125 0.84 8.36 -2.85
C PHE A 125 1.76 9.58 -2.86
N GLY A 126 1.24 10.73 -2.40
CA GLY A 126 1.97 11.99 -2.43
C GLY A 126 2.11 12.55 -3.85
N THR A 127 1.22 12.19 -4.75
CA THR A 127 1.18 12.67 -6.14
C THR A 127 0.17 13.80 -6.30
N ALA A 128 0.17 14.49 -7.45
CA ALA A 128 -0.85 15.49 -7.76
C ALA A 128 -2.27 14.91 -7.78
N GLU A 129 -2.42 13.66 -8.23
CA GLU A 129 -3.71 12.95 -8.29
C GLU A 129 -4.14 12.42 -6.92
N ASN A 130 -3.19 12.00 -6.10
CA ASN A 130 -3.42 11.54 -4.73
C ASN A 130 -2.40 12.19 -3.79
N PRO A 131 -2.66 13.41 -3.28
CA PRO A 131 -1.76 14.12 -2.40
C PRO A 131 -1.64 13.48 -1.01
N ASN A 132 -2.56 12.58 -0.66
CA ASN A 132 -2.53 11.88 0.59
C ASN A 132 -1.38 10.86 0.63
N THR A 133 -0.77 10.73 1.81
CA THR A 133 0.03 9.57 2.16
C THR A 133 -0.64 8.80 3.30
N VAL A 134 -0.05 7.70 3.73
CA VAL A 134 -0.68 6.73 4.64
C VAL A 134 0.23 6.36 5.81
N ALA A 135 -0.35 5.90 6.90
CA ALA A 135 0.42 5.16 7.89
C ALA A 135 0.85 3.81 7.28
N ARG A 136 2.12 3.43 7.42
CA ARG A 136 2.65 2.21 6.79
C ARG A 136 3.66 1.51 7.69
N SER A 137 3.57 0.19 7.74
CA SER A 137 4.63 -0.68 8.22
C SER A 137 5.17 -1.48 7.04
N THR A 138 6.49 -1.64 6.93
CA THR A 138 7.13 -2.47 5.91
C THR A 138 8.12 -3.37 6.60
N VAL A 139 8.00 -4.67 6.40
CA VAL A 139 8.83 -5.67 7.05
C VAL A 139 9.33 -6.71 6.04
N GLN A 140 10.55 -7.19 6.22
CA GLN A 140 10.99 -8.38 5.51
C GLN A 140 10.40 -9.60 6.18
N VAL A 141 9.88 -10.52 5.36
CA VAL A 141 9.36 -11.81 5.80
C VAL A 141 10.19 -12.95 5.24
N ALA A 142 10.15 -14.10 5.89
CA ALA A 142 10.90 -15.28 5.47
C ALA A 142 10.41 -15.82 4.13
N ALA A 143 9.10 -15.79 3.88
CA ALA A 143 8.45 -16.22 2.64
C ALA A 143 7.05 -15.62 2.54
N LEU A 144 6.52 -15.58 1.33
CA LEU A 144 5.12 -15.32 0.99
C LEU A 144 4.44 -16.60 0.52
N ALA A 145 3.20 -16.51 0.05
CA ALA A 145 2.39 -17.67 -0.36
C ALA A 145 2.99 -18.50 -1.51
N GLY A 146 4.01 -18.01 -2.18
CA GLY A 146 4.78 -18.73 -3.20
C GLY A 146 6.14 -18.09 -3.45
N PRO A 147 7.13 -18.87 -3.94
CA PRO A 147 8.52 -18.41 -4.09
C PRO A 147 8.71 -17.36 -5.19
N ALA A 148 7.72 -17.17 -6.05
CA ALA A 148 7.72 -16.17 -7.12
C ALA A 148 7.35 -14.77 -6.63
N PHE A 149 6.77 -14.65 -5.43
CA PHE A 149 6.31 -13.38 -4.89
C PHE A 149 7.37 -12.72 -4.03
N LEU A 150 7.60 -11.42 -4.30
CA LEU A 150 8.52 -10.57 -3.55
C LEU A 150 7.78 -9.56 -2.66
N VAL A 151 6.48 -9.31 -2.91
CA VAL A 151 5.71 -8.36 -2.11
C VAL A 151 4.26 -8.80 -1.95
N GLU A 152 3.71 -8.59 -0.75
CA GLU A 152 2.30 -8.69 -0.42
C GLU A 152 1.89 -7.44 0.33
N ILE A 153 0.71 -6.88 0.03
CA ILE A 153 0.23 -5.64 0.67
C ILE A 153 -1.21 -5.82 1.17
N GLU A 154 -1.39 -5.54 2.46
CA GLU A 154 -2.71 -5.30 3.06
C GLU A 154 -3.01 -3.81 3.04
N ALA A 155 -4.28 -3.45 2.86
CA ALA A 155 -4.73 -2.07 2.91
C ALA A 155 -5.97 -1.91 3.79
N THR A 156 -6.01 -0.81 4.53
CA THR A 156 -7.22 -0.35 5.22
C THR A 156 -7.61 1.01 4.66
N ALA A 157 -8.85 1.13 4.21
CA ALA A 157 -9.42 2.38 3.72
C ALA A 157 -10.56 2.85 4.64
N ALA A 158 -10.78 4.17 4.69
CA ALA A 158 -11.84 4.81 5.48
C ALA A 158 -12.40 6.03 4.76
N LYS A 159 -13.73 6.28 4.93
CA LYS A 159 -14.42 7.49 4.45
C LYS A 159 -15.68 7.79 5.26
#